data_e4e32e4b5fdb1234dfe34643b503d290
#
_entry.id   e4e32e4b5fdb1234dfe34643b503d290
#
_cell.length_a   1.000
_cell.length_b   1.000
_cell.length_c   1.000
_cell.angle_alpha   90.00
_cell.angle_beta   90.00
_cell.angle_gamma   90.00
#
_symmetry.space_group_name_H-M   'P 1'
#
loop_
_entity.id
_entity.type
_entity.pdbx_description
1 polymer ?
#
loop_
_entity_poly.entity_id
_entity_poly.type
_entity_poly.pdbx_seq_one_letter_code
_entity_poly.pdbx_strand_id
1 'polypeptide(L)'
;MNTDKNFIQTDDFLRNVLILLRETFEGSPEGAGSAYLDRRVGVFLTLDNFSAEQASRETNNSTIAAHTEHFKFYLDRLCEFIKGRTEPVNWEQSWLIEDVNDTEWDALRDAVRKAYENVLLTFAEVDAWNDDNIGEAIAIVVHTAYHLGAIRQMMKAVQ
;
A
#
# COMPACT_ATOMS: atom_id res chain seq x y z
N MET A 1 27.77 30.01 17.57
CA MET A 1 27.58 28.59 17.18
C MET A 1 26.46 28.56 16.17
N ASN A 2 26.82 28.44 14.89
CA ASN A 2 25.85 28.37 13.79
C ASN A 2 25.31 26.94 13.76
N THR A 3 24.13 26.70 14.30
CA THR A 3 23.44 25.45 14.10
C THR A 3 22.69 25.54 12.78
N ASP A 4 23.40 25.32 11.66
CA ASP A 4 22.77 24.99 10.40
C ASP A 4 21.99 23.67 10.61
N LYS A 5 20.73 23.80 11.02
CA LYS A 5 19.81 22.66 10.99
C LYS A 5 19.58 22.36 9.52
N ASN A 6 20.11 21.23 9.06
CA ASN A 6 19.75 20.66 7.76
C ASN A 6 18.28 20.29 7.80
N PHE A 7 17.41 21.13 7.26
CA PHE A 7 16.00 20.81 7.09
C PHE A 7 15.81 20.05 5.77
N ILE A 8 15.06 18.96 5.81
CA ILE A 8 14.57 18.31 4.59
C ILE A 8 13.52 19.23 3.99
N GLN A 9 13.64 19.52 2.70
CA GLN A 9 12.60 20.28 2.00
C GLN A 9 11.37 19.40 1.80
N THR A 10 10.18 19.95 1.97
CA THR A 10 8.90 19.23 1.78
C THR A 10 8.81 18.58 0.40
N ASP A 11 9.23 19.30 -0.64
CA ASP A 11 9.22 18.79 -2.02
C ASP A 11 10.16 17.59 -2.20
N ASP A 12 11.34 17.60 -1.55
CA ASP A 12 12.27 16.48 -1.59
C ASP A 12 11.71 15.25 -0.88
N PHE A 13 11.09 15.46 0.29
CA PHE A 13 10.40 14.39 1.01
C PHE A 13 9.29 13.78 0.16
N LEU A 14 8.37 14.62 -0.34
CA LEU A 14 7.20 14.17 -1.08
C LEU A 14 7.59 13.46 -2.38
N ARG A 15 8.57 13.99 -3.12
CA ARG A 15 9.09 13.34 -4.32
C ARG A 15 9.61 11.92 -4.01
N ASN A 16 10.37 11.73 -2.94
CA ASN A 16 10.92 10.43 -2.59
C ASN A 16 9.85 9.46 -2.09
N VAL A 17 8.89 9.90 -1.28
CA VAL A 17 7.76 9.07 -0.85
C VAL A 17 6.92 8.62 -2.05
N LEU A 18 6.65 9.52 -3.02
CA LEU A 18 5.92 9.19 -4.24
C LEU A 18 6.68 8.20 -5.14
N ILE A 19 8.00 8.28 -5.23
CA ILE A 19 8.83 7.30 -5.95
C ILE A 19 8.63 5.91 -5.32
N LEU A 20 8.76 5.80 -4.01
CA LEU A 20 8.60 4.53 -3.29
C LEU A 20 7.15 4.01 -3.39
N LEU A 21 6.15 4.89 -3.25
CA LEU A 21 4.74 4.54 -3.38
C LEU A 21 4.42 3.98 -4.77
N ARG A 22 4.82 4.69 -5.83
CA ARG A 22 4.61 4.23 -7.21
C ARG A 22 5.31 2.90 -7.47
N GLU A 23 6.55 2.75 -7.07
CA GLU A 23 7.25 1.47 -7.23
C GLU A 23 6.57 0.34 -6.45
N THR A 24 6.05 0.61 -5.24
CA THR A 24 5.30 -0.38 -4.45
C THR A 24 4.06 -0.88 -5.20
N PHE A 25 3.31 0.01 -5.85
CA PHE A 25 2.06 -0.36 -6.52
C PHE A 25 2.24 -0.74 -7.99
N GLU A 26 2.94 0.08 -8.75
CA GLU A 26 3.08 -0.04 -10.20
C GLU A 26 4.31 -0.89 -10.61
N GLY A 27 5.28 -1.02 -9.69
CA GLY A 27 6.61 -1.57 -9.99
C GLY A 27 7.57 -0.53 -10.55
N SER A 28 8.82 -0.91 -10.74
CA SER A 28 9.82 -0.02 -11.35
C SER A 28 9.48 0.25 -12.82
N PRO A 29 9.58 1.51 -13.29
CA PRO A 29 9.33 1.86 -14.68
C PRO A 29 10.26 1.10 -15.64
N GLU A 30 9.75 0.78 -16.83
CA GLU A 30 10.55 0.08 -17.85
C GLU A 30 11.75 0.96 -18.28
N GLY A 31 12.93 0.36 -18.28
CA GLY A 31 14.19 1.08 -18.63
C GLY A 31 14.75 1.97 -17.53
N ALA A 32 14.06 2.13 -16.40
CA ALA A 32 14.56 2.86 -15.23
C ALA A 32 15.17 1.89 -14.19
N GLY A 33 15.95 2.47 -13.25
CA GLY A 33 16.40 1.75 -12.06
C GLY A 33 15.26 1.52 -11.09
N SER A 34 15.42 0.53 -10.23
CA SER A 34 14.54 0.26 -9.10
C SER A 34 15.02 1.02 -7.87
N ALA A 35 14.10 1.58 -7.08
CA ALA A 35 14.44 2.22 -5.83
C ALA A 35 14.68 1.18 -4.71
N TYR A 36 13.83 0.12 -4.65
CA TYR A 36 13.95 -0.90 -3.61
C TYR A 36 13.38 -2.28 -3.98
N LEU A 37 12.47 -2.38 -4.96
CA LEU A 37 11.89 -3.67 -5.39
C LEU A 37 12.70 -4.30 -6.52
N ASP A 38 12.61 -5.61 -6.64
CA ASP A 38 13.08 -6.32 -7.83
C ASP A 38 12.28 -5.88 -9.06
N ARG A 39 12.88 -6.02 -10.24
CA ARG A 39 12.19 -5.71 -11.50
C ARG A 39 10.92 -6.54 -11.65
N ARG A 40 9.88 -5.92 -12.22
CA ARG A 40 8.56 -6.53 -12.45
C ARG A 40 7.87 -6.98 -11.16
N VAL A 41 8.11 -6.26 -10.08
CA VAL A 41 7.43 -6.44 -8.81
C VAL A 41 6.65 -5.17 -8.49
N GLY A 42 5.42 -5.34 -8.06
CA GLY A 42 4.52 -4.29 -7.61
C GLY A 42 3.20 -4.93 -7.21
N VAL A 43 2.40 -4.23 -6.42
CA VAL A 43 1.11 -4.73 -5.93
C VAL A 43 0.21 -5.16 -7.08
N PHE A 44 0.00 -4.29 -8.07
CA PHE A 44 -0.93 -4.58 -9.17
C PHE A 44 -0.53 -5.82 -9.95
N LEU A 45 0.72 -5.88 -10.40
CA LEU A 45 1.21 -7.04 -11.15
C LEU A 45 1.18 -8.32 -10.30
N THR A 46 1.47 -8.21 -9.00
CA THR A 46 1.45 -9.36 -8.10
C THR A 46 0.04 -9.89 -7.94
N LEU A 47 -0.95 -9.03 -7.68
CA LEU A 47 -2.35 -9.45 -7.50
C LEU A 47 -3.00 -9.96 -8.80
N ASP A 48 -2.64 -9.41 -9.95
CA ASP A 48 -3.15 -9.82 -11.25
C ASP A 48 -2.70 -11.26 -11.66
N ASN A 49 -1.69 -11.81 -11.00
CA ASN A 49 -1.21 -13.18 -11.23
C ASN A 49 -1.96 -14.27 -10.44
N PHE A 50 -2.97 -13.92 -9.64
CA PHE A 50 -3.74 -14.88 -8.86
C PHE A 50 -5.18 -15.02 -9.35
N SER A 51 -5.66 -16.27 -9.42
CA SER A 51 -7.09 -16.56 -9.45
C SER A 51 -7.72 -16.37 -8.08
N ALA A 52 -9.06 -16.26 -8.00
CA ALA A 52 -9.77 -16.21 -6.73
C ALA A 52 -9.49 -17.46 -5.86
N GLU A 53 -9.43 -18.64 -6.47
CA GLU A 53 -9.07 -19.88 -5.78
C GLU A 53 -7.68 -19.80 -5.14
N GLN A 54 -6.69 -19.30 -5.88
CA GLN A 54 -5.33 -19.13 -5.34
C GLN A 54 -5.27 -18.06 -4.26
N ALA A 55 -6.01 -16.96 -4.44
CA ALA A 55 -6.09 -15.86 -3.46
C ALA A 55 -6.77 -16.28 -2.15
N SER A 56 -7.65 -17.28 -2.20
CA SER A 56 -8.39 -17.84 -1.05
C SER A 56 -7.67 -19.02 -0.38
N ARG A 57 -6.57 -19.52 -0.96
CA ARG A 57 -5.87 -20.67 -0.39
C ARG A 57 -5.13 -20.27 0.89
N GLU A 58 -5.48 -20.92 1.99
CA GLU A 58 -4.86 -20.67 3.29
C GLU A 58 -3.37 -21.06 3.27
N THR A 59 -2.55 -20.16 3.73
CA THR A 59 -1.10 -20.33 3.88
C THR A 59 -0.65 -19.58 5.14
N ASN A 60 -0.06 -20.29 6.10
CA ASN A 60 0.39 -19.71 7.37
C ASN A 60 -0.74 -18.99 8.14
N ASN A 61 -1.90 -19.60 8.22
CA ASN A 61 -3.12 -19.10 8.89
C ASN A 61 -3.68 -17.80 8.30
N SER A 62 -3.44 -17.52 7.03
CA SER A 62 -4.00 -16.37 6.32
C SER A 62 -4.12 -16.66 4.82
N THR A 63 -4.76 -15.76 4.07
CA THR A 63 -4.92 -15.86 2.62
C THR A 63 -4.40 -14.60 1.93
N ILE A 64 -4.12 -14.69 0.63
CA ILE A 64 -3.75 -13.52 -0.17
C ILE A 64 -4.90 -12.50 -0.19
N ALA A 65 -6.15 -12.96 -0.25
CA ALA A 65 -7.34 -12.10 -0.18
C ALA A 65 -7.41 -11.33 1.14
N ALA A 66 -7.17 -12.00 2.28
CA ALA A 66 -7.14 -11.37 3.60
C ALA A 66 -6.05 -10.29 3.70
N HIS A 67 -4.82 -10.58 3.27
CA HIS A 67 -3.74 -9.59 3.22
C HIS A 67 -4.06 -8.42 2.31
N THR A 68 -4.74 -8.67 1.17
CA THR A 68 -5.12 -7.63 0.21
C THR A 68 -6.17 -6.69 0.79
N GLU A 69 -7.23 -7.22 1.42
CA GLU A 69 -8.22 -6.39 2.11
C GLU A 69 -7.60 -5.61 3.26
N HIS A 70 -6.74 -6.25 4.05
CA HIS A 70 -6.10 -5.61 5.19
C HIS A 70 -5.29 -4.38 4.78
N PHE A 71 -4.36 -4.47 3.83
CA PHE A 71 -3.58 -3.31 3.46
C PHE A 71 -4.44 -2.26 2.73
N LYS A 72 -5.45 -2.66 1.94
CA LYS A 72 -6.40 -1.73 1.31
C LYS A 72 -7.19 -0.96 2.37
N PHE A 73 -7.70 -1.64 3.41
CA PHE A 73 -8.36 -0.98 4.54
C PHE A 73 -7.43 0.04 5.22
N TYR A 74 -6.17 -0.34 5.39
CA TYR A 74 -5.15 0.53 5.98
C TYR A 74 -4.93 1.80 5.15
N LEU A 75 -4.83 1.69 3.81
CA LEU A 75 -4.73 2.84 2.91
C LEU A 75 -5.87 3.84 3.11
N ASP A 76 -7.10 3.35 3.15
CA ASP A 76 -8.29 4.18 3.33
C ASP A 76 -8.24 4.94 4.66
N ARG A 77 -7.89 4.23 5.74
CA ARG A 77 -7.84 4.83 7.09
C ARG A 77 -6.72 5.87 7.22
N LEU A 78 -5.53 5.60 6.69
CA LEU A 78 -4.43 6.55 6.74
C LEU A 78 -4.72 7.80 5.89
N CYS A 79 -5.36 7.66 4.73
CA CYS A 79 -5.86 8.82 3.96
C CYS A 79 -6.86 9.66 4.76
N GLU A 80 -7.75 9.02 5.51
CA GLU A 80 -8.69 9.75 6.39
C GLU A 80 -7.97 10.50 7.51
N PHE A 81 -6.94 9.89 8.13
CA PHE A 81 -6.13 10.58 9.15
C PHE A 81 -5.39 11.77 8.56
N ILE A 82 -4.77 11.63 7.40
CA ILE A 82 -4.13 12.76 6.69
C ILE A 82 -5.13 13.88 6.42
N LYS A 83 -6.39 13.54 6.12
CA LYS A 83 -7.50 14.51 5.92
C LYS A 83 -8.11 15.03 7.22
N GLY A 84 -7.54 14.68 8.38
CA GLY A 84 -7.92 15.22 9.69
C GLY A 84 -8.95 14.42 10.48
N ARG A 85 -9.15 13.13 10.14
CA ARG A 85 -9.98 12.23 10.97
C ARG A 85 -9.36 12.07 12.35
N THR A 86 -10.18 12.18 13.39
CA THR A 86 -9.79 11.99 14.79
C THR A 86 -10.49 10.83 15.47
N GLU A 87 -11.53 10.27 14.85
CA GLU A 87 -12.28 9.16 15.41
C GLU A 87 -11.44 7.87 15.40
N PRO A 88 -11.53 7.06 16.47
CA PRO A 88 -10.83 5.79 16.54
C PRO A 88 -11.28 4.82 15.44
N VAL A 89 -10.36 3.98 14.99
CA VAL A 89 -10.61 2.94 13.99
C VAL A 89 -10.68 1.58 14.67
N ASN A 90 -11.67 0.78 14.33
CA ASN A 90 -11.68 -0.64 14.66
C ASN A 90 -10.83 -1.41 13.64
N TRP A 91 -9.58 -1.68 13.98
CA TRP A 91 -8.62 -2.35 13.10
C TRP A 91 -8.94 -3.84 12.87
N GLU A 92 -9.73 -4.48 13.75
CA GLU A 92 -10.16 -5.88 13.55
C GLU A 92 -11.02 -6.05 12.30
N GLN A 93 -11.69 -4.99 11.85
CA GLN A 93 -12.49 -4.99 10.62
C GLN A 93 -11.66 -5.17 9.34
N SER A 94 -10.35 -5.06 9.41
CA SER A 94 -9.46 -5.24 8.27
C SER A 94 -9.11 -6.70 7.96
N TRP A 95 -9.58 -7.65 8.75
CA TRP A 95 -9.31 -9.09 8.62
C TRP A 95 -10.58 -9.93 8.50
N LEU A 96 -11.65 -9.39 7.90
CA LEU A 96 -12.94 -10.07 7.78
C LEU A 96 -13.07 -10.94 6.52
N ILE A 97 -12.21 -10.73 5.52
CA ILE A 97 -12.18 -11.52 4.29
C ILE A 97 -11.17 -12.65 4.46
N GLU A 98 -11.63 -13.90 4.31
CA GLU A 98 -10.80 -15.10 4.33
C GLU A 98 -10.72 -15.73 2.94
N ASP A 99 -11.85 -15.77 2.22
CA ASP A 99 -11.99 -16.29 0.88
C ASP A 99 -12.79 -15.36 -0.03
N VAL A 100 -12.64 -15.52 -1.34
CA VAL A 100 -13.30 -14.72 -2.37
C VAL A 100 -13.66 -15.60 -3.57
N ASN A 101 -14.77 -15.31 -4.22
CA ASN A 101 -15.07 -15.82 -5.56
C ASN A 101 -14.47 -14.87 -6.63
N ASP A 102 -14.58 -15.24 -7.93
CA ASP A 102 -13.99 -14.47 -9.02
C ASP A 102 -14.49 -13.02 -9.06
N THR A 103 -15.79 -12.81 -8.86
CA THR A 103 -16.37 -11.45 -8.85
C THR A 103 -15.88 -10.62 -7.67
N GLU A 104 -15.76 -11.23 -6.49
CA GLU A 104 -15.26 -10.58 -5.28
C GLU A 104 -13.76 -10.29 -5.39
N TRP A 105 -12.98 -11.21 -5.98
CA TRP A 105 -11.55 -10.99 -6.21
C TRP A 105 -11.30 -9.84 -7.19
N ASP A 106 -12.03 -9.78 -8.30
CA ASP A 106 -11.97 -8.67 -9.25
C ASP A 106 -12.34 -7.34 -8.58
N ALA A 107 -13.43 -7.33 -7.80
CA ALA A 107 -13.86 -6.14 -7.06
C ALA A 107 -12.81 -5.68 -6.03
N LEU A 108 -12.16 -6.62 -5.34
CA LEU A 108 -11.11 -6.30 -4.37
C LEU A 108 -9.87 -5.70 -5.04
N ARG A 109 -9.44 -6.25 -6.17
CA ARG A 109 -8.32 -5.69 -6.97
C ARG A 109 -8.64 -4.28 -7.47
N ASP A 110 -9.87 -4.05 -7.95
CA ASP A 110 -10.32 -2.72 -8.36
C ASP A 110 -10.39 -1.74 -7.17
N ALA A 111 -10.81 -2.22 -5.99
CA ALA A 111 -10.81 -1.39 -4.78
C ALA A 111 -9.39 -0.99 -4.35
N VAL A 112 -8.41 -1.89 -4.50
CA VAL A 112 -6.98 -1.55 -4.26
C VAL A 112 -6.50 -0.47 -5.23
N ARG A 113 -6.84 -0.54 -6.52
CA ARG A 113 -6.48 0.51 -7.50
C ARG A 113 -7.07 1.87 -7.12
N LYS A 114 -8.36 1.90 -6.74
CA LYS A 114 -9.04 3.11 -6.28
C LYS A 114 -8.44 3.67 -4.99
N ALA A 115 -8.08 2.81 -4.04
CA ALA A 115 -7.42 3.23 -2.81
C ALA A 115 -6.06 3.87 -3.09
N TYR A 116 -5.26 3.31 -4.00
CA TYR A 116 -4.00 3.90 -4.46
C TYR A 116 -4.20 5.26 -5.12
N GLU A 117 -5.17 5.39 -6.03
CA GLU A 117 -5.51 6.67 -6.66
C GLU A 117 -5.92 7.72 -5.61
N ASN A 118 -6.70 7.31 -4.59
CA ASN A 118 -7.07 8.19 -3.47
C ASN A 118 -5.85 8.63 -2.64
N VAL A 119 -4.85 7.76 -2.44
CA VAL A 119 -3.58 8.15 -1.80
C VAL A 119 -2.88 9.25 -2.60
N LEU A 120 -2.75 9.08 -3.92
CA LEU A 120 -2.11 10.09 -4.78
C LEU A 120 -2.85 11.43 -4.72
N LEU A 121 -4.18 11.41 -4.77
CA LEU A 121 -5.02 12.61 -4.64
C LEU A 121 -4.87 13.24 -3.25
N THR A 122 -4.92 12.43 -2.18
CA THR A 122 -4.76 12.90 -0.82
C THR A 122 -3.41 13.62 -0.64
N PHE A 123 -2.32 13.05 -1.14
CA PHE A 123 -1.00 13.68 -1.04
C PHE A 123 -0.91 14.99 -1.82
N ALA A 124 -1.62 15.10 -2.95
CA ALA A 124 -1.68 16.32 -3.75
C ALA A 124 -2.54 17.43 -3.11
N GLU A 125 -3.48 17.07 -2.22
CA GLU A 125 -4.39 17.98 -1.55
C GLU A 125 -3.87 18.50 -0.19
N VAL A 126 -2.75 17.98 0.32
CA VAL A 126 -2.16 18.43 1.59
C VAL A 126 -1.52 19.80 1.41
N ASP A 127 -2.14 20.83 1.98
CA ASP A 127 -1.62 22.22 1.93
C ASP A 127 -0.34 22.40 2.74
N ALA A 128 -0.23 21.73 3.90
CA ALA A 128 0.92 21.83 4.78
C ALA A 128 1.24 20.48 5.43
N TRP A 129 2.42 19.95 5.12
CA TRP A 129 2.94 18.74 5.71
C TRP A 129 3.45 19.00 7.13
N ASN A 130 3.00 18.20 8.07
CA ASN A 130 3.40 18.22 9.48
C ASN A 130 3.87 16.82 9.92
N ASP A 131 4.27 16.68 11.18
CA ASP A 131 4.83 15.44 11.73
C ASP A 131 3.83 14.26 11.61
N ASP A 132 2.55 14.51 11.90
CA ASP A 132 1.52 13.47 11.86
C ASP A 132 1.28 12.97 10.44
N ASN A 133 0.98 13.84 9.49
CA ASN A 133 0.68 13.44 8.12
C ASN A 133 1.91 12.93 7.33
N ILE A 134 3.13 13.36 7.72
CA ILE A 134 4.38 12.75 7.25
C ILE A 134 4.47 11.30 7.74
N GLY A 135 4.19 11.06 9.02
CA GLY A 135 4.17 9.72 9.61
C GLY A 135 3.19 8.79 8.89
N GLU A 136 1.97 9.26 8.65
CA GLU A 136 0.94 8.51 7.92
C GLU A 136 1.35 8.20 6.46
N ALA A 137 1.97 9.14 5.77
CA ALA A 137 2.45 8.93 4.40
C ALA A 137 3.55 7.87 4.32
N ILE A 138 4.49 7.87 5.27
CA ILE A 138 5.51 6.83 5.40
C ILE A 138 4.86 5.49 5.73
N ALA A 139 3.91 5.46 6.66
CA ALA A 139 3.20 4.25 7.09
C ALA A 139 2.45 3.60 5.91
N ILE A 140 1.82 4.38 5.01
CA ILE A 140 1.19 3.87 3.79
C ILE A 140 2.17 3.03 2.97
N VAL A 141 3.36 3.56 2.69
CA VAL A 141 4.37 2.86 1.88
C VAL A 141 4.89 1.62 2.59
N VAL A 142 5.30 1.78 3.85
CA VAL A 142 5.94 0.70 4.65
C VAL A 142 4.96 -0.45 4.88
N HIS A 143 3.72 -0.16 5.25
CA HIS A 143 2.70 -1.18 5.51
C HIS A 143 2.33 -1.95 4.24
N THR A 144 2.14 -1.24 3.13
CA THR A 144 1.84 -1.89 1.85
C THR A 144 3.02 -2.76 1.38
N ALA A 145 4.25 -2.26 1.49
CA ALA A 145 5.45 -3.03 1.14
C ALA A 145 5.61 -4.29 2.00
N TYR A 146 5.31 -4.20 3.30
CA TYR A 146 5.29 -5.35 4.20
C TYR A 146 4.30 -6.42 3.73
N HIS A 147 3.05 -6.04 3.40
CA HIS A 147 2.04 -6.97 2.93
C HIS A 147 2.34 -7.51 1.51
N LEU A 148 2.90 -6.69 0.62
CA LEU A 148 3.38 -7.16 -0.68
C LEU A 148 4.45 -8.25 -0.50
N GLY A 149 5.39 -8.07 0.42
CA GLY A 149 6.39 -9.07 0.76
C GLY A 149 5.77 -10.38 1.28
N ALA A 150 4.77 -10.30 2.18
CA ALA A 150 4.05 -11.45 2.70
C ALA A 150 3.30 -12.20 1.58
N ILE A 151 2.52 -11.51 0.76
CA ILE A 151 1.78 -12.07 -0.39
C ILE A 151 2.74 -12.80 -1.34
N ARG A 152 3.90 -12.22 -1.63
CA ARG A 152 4.92 -12.83 -2.50
C ARG A 152 5.54 -14.10 -1.93
N GLN A 153 5.66 -14.22 -0.60
CA GLN A 153 6.07 -15.47 0.03
C GLN A 153 4.96 -16.53 -0.07
N MET A 154 3.70 -16.13 0.12
CA MET A 154 2.54 -17.04 -0.04
C MET A 154 2.40 -17.53 -1.47
N MET A 155 2.75 -16.75 -2.48
CA MET A 155 2.72 -17.11 -3.89
C MET A 155 3.41 -18.45 -4.18
N LYS A 156 4.52 -18.74 -3.51
CA LYS A 156 5.26 -19.99 -3.68
C LYS A 156 4.52 -21.23 -3.19
N ALA A 157 3.55 -21.05 -2.31
CA ALA A 157 2.78 -22.15 -1.73
C ALA A 157 1.44 -22.37 -2.44
N VAL A 158 0.95 -21.38 -3.20
CA VAL A 158 -0.36 -21.45 -3.89
C VAL A 158 -0.23 -21.70 -5.40
N GLN A 159 0.96 -21.63 -5.96
CA GLN A 159 1.29 -22.07 -7.32
C GLN A 159 1.56 -23.57 -7.34
#